data_fef2370358d8430a7721a6bd5a816338
#
_entry.id   fef2370358d8430a7721a6bd5a816338
#
_cell.length_a   1.000
_cell.length_b   1.000
_cell.length_c   1.000
_cell.angle_alpha   90.00
_cell.angle_beta   90.00
_cell.angle_gamma   90.00
#
_symmetry.space_group_name_H-M   'P 1'
#
loop_
_entity.id
_entity.type
_entity.pdbx_description
1 polymer ?
#
loop_
_entity_poly.entity_id
_entity_poly.type
_entity_poly.pdbx_seq_one_letter_code
_entity_poly.pdbx_strand_id
1 'polypeptide(L)'
;MPRAFHEGRCNGPGVVLDILWAILAGTGIGLSLAAPPGPVNAIIASQTVTRSWRAGFLVGMGATTADTIFLAVSIAAHSAVTSIQGWVPVIALLGAGLMAYFAWNTVRALRRAADIMESEPEEHAKSYATGLSVNITSPYPILWWLTAGLVLIDQLGPAVLVGFFSGLLLWISVFPLALREAQRRIARTYQAVLVFSIVCLAAFAAWLVWSAVAVLL
;
A
#
# COMPACT_ATOMS: atom_id res chain seq x y z
N MET A 1 -8.24 33.99 -10.60
CA MET A 1 -9.71 34.05 -10.70
C MET A 1 -10.24 32.67 -10.34
N PRO A 2 -10.88 32.47 -9.20
CA PRO A 2 -11.50 31.17 -8.86
C PRO A 2 -12.76 31.02 -9.73
N ARG A 3 -12.85 29.93 -10.49
CA ARG A 3 -14.07 29.57 -11.20
C ARG A 3 -15.13 29.22 -10.16
N ALA A 4 -16.13 30.08 -10.06
CA ALA A 4 -17.32 29.86 -9.27
C ALA A 4 -17.93 28.50 -9.66
N PHE A 5 -18.06 27.61 -8.68
CA PHE A 5 -18.89 26.42 -8.77
C PHE A 5 -20.30 26.87 -9.13
N HIS A 6 -20.77 26.50 -10.31
CA HIS A 6 -22.15 26.69 -10.72
C HIS A 6 -23.06 25.86 -9.80
N GLU A 7 -23.59 26.49 -8.76
CA GLU A 7 -24.82 26.06 -8.11
C GLU A 7 -25.94 26.07 -9.16
N GLY A 8 -26.39 24.88 -9.57
CA GLY A 8 -27.57 24.80 -10.41
C GLY A 8 -27.58 23.72 -11.49
N ARG A 9 -26.99 22.54 -11.26
CA ARG A 9 -27.20 21.42 -12.14
C ARG A 9 -27.54 20.14 -11.34
N CYS A 10 -28.73 20.16 -10.73
CA CYS A 10 -29.33 18.94 -10.17
C CYS A 10 -29.77 18.04 -11.33
N ASN A 11 -29.22 16.82 -11.38
CA ASN A 11 -29.70 15.66 -12.15
C ASN A 11 -29.77 15.79 -13.68
N GLY A 12 -28.69 16.17 -14.36
CA GLY A 12 -28.56 15.99 -15.81
C GLY A 12 -27.61 14.80 -16.14
N PRO A 13 -27.70 14.22 -17.35
CA PRO A 13 -26.79 13.15 -17.80
C PRO A 13 -25.30 13.53 -17.70
N GLY A 14 -24.95 14.80 -17.68
CA GLY A 14 -23.59 15.30 -17.47
C GLY A 14 -23.02 15.00 -16.08
N VAL A 15 -23.83 15.13 -15.02
CA VAL A 15 -23.38 14.85 -13.64
C VAL A 15 -23.05 13.38 -13.43
N VAL A 16 -23.85 12.49 -14.02
CA VAL A 16 -23.60 11.04 -13.95
C VAL A 16 -22.31 10.68 -14.67
N LEU A 17 -22.06 11.29 -15.83
CA LEU A 17 -20.83 11.08 -16.59
C LEU A 17 -19.59 11.60 -15.83
N ASP A 18 -19.69 12.75 -15.16
CA ASP A 18 -18.61 13.32 -14.35
C ASP A 18 -18.29 12.42 -13.15
N ILE A 19 -19.31 11.88 -12.48
CA ILE A 19 -19.13 10.93 -11.37
C ILE A 19 -18.49 9.63 -11.85
N LEU A 20 -18.98 9.06 -12.95
CA LEU A 20 -18.41 7.84 -13.53
C LEU A 20 -16.93 8.06 -13.95
N TRP A 21 -16.64 9.21 -14.56
CA TRP A 21 -15.29 9.56 -14.92
C TRP A 21 -14.37 9.68 -13.69
N ALA A 22 -14.84 10.35 -12.63
CA ALA A 22 -14.09 10.46 -11.38
C ALA A 22 -13.81 9.08 -10.75
N ILE A 23 -14.81 8.16 -10.76
CA ILE A 23 -14.63 6.79 -10.26
C ILE A 23 -13.63 6.02 -11.12
N LEU A 24 -13.72 6.08 -12.45
CA LEU A 24 -12.80 5.39 -13.35
C LEU A 24 -11.36 5.93 -13.20
N ALA A 25 -11.21 7.26 -13.16
CA ALA A 25 -9.93 7.91 -12.93
C ALA A 25 -9.35 7.50 -11.56
N GLY A 26 -10.17 7.54 -10.51
CA GLY A 26 -9.79 7.08 -9.18
C GLY A 26 -9.33 5.63 -9.17
N THR A 27 -10.06 4.73 -9.86
CA THR A 27 -9.68 3.31 -9.96
C THR A 27 -8.31 3.14 -10.63
N GLY A 28 -8.08 3.84 -11.74
CA GLY A 28 -6.78 3.84 -12.42
C GLY A 28 -5.65 4.36 -11.54
N ILE A 29 -5.89 5.44 -10.79
CA ILE A 29 -4.92 6.01 -9.84
C ILE A 29 -4.64 5.04 -8.69
N GLY A 30 -5.68 4.44 -8.08
CA GLY A 30 -5.53 3.45 -7.02
C GLY A 30 -4.73 2.23 -7.48
N LEU A 31 -5.00 1.71 -8.67
CA LEU A 31 -4.22 0.63 -9.27
C LEU A 31 -2.77 1.06 -9.54
N SER A 32 -2.55 2.25 -10.09
CA SER A 32 -1.21 2.75 -10.38
C SER A 32 -0.36 2.96 -9.12
N LEU A 33 -0.99 3.25 -7.98
CA LEU A 33 -0.32 3.38 -6.69
C LEU A 33 -0.02 2.00 -6.07
N ALA A 34 -0.97 1.05 -6.19
CA ALA A 34 -0.87 -0.26 -5.56
C ALA A 34 0.02 -1.26 -6.32
N ALA A 35 0.04 -1.20 -7.66
CA ALA A 35 0.70 -2.19 -8.51
C ALA A 35 2.24 -2.15 -8.50
N PRO A 36 2.92 -1.00 -8.37
CA PRO A 36 4.38 -0.97 -8.38
C PRO A 36 4.98 -1.83 -7.26
N PRO A 37 6.13 -2.48 -7.52
CA PRO A 37 6.81 -3.26 -6.50
C PRO A 37 7.24 -2.36 -5.35
N GLY A 38 6.83 -2.75 -4.14
CA GLY A 38 7.11 -2.01 -2.91
C GLY A 38 7.06 -2.91 -1.69
N PRO A 39 7.33 -2.38 -0.48
CA PRO A 39 7.39 -3.18 0.74
C PRO A 39 6.06 -3.89 1.04
N VAL A 40 4.93 -3.22 0.85
CA VAL A 40 3.60 -3.83 1.05
C VAL A 40 3.39 -4.99 0.10
N ASN A 41 3.66 -4.80 -1.21
CA ASN A 41 3.52 -5.87 -2.22
C ASN A 41 4.50 -7.02 -1.98
N ALA A 42 5.71 -6.75 -1.50
CA ALA A 42 6.67 -7.78 -1.13
C ALA A 42 6.14 -8.65 0.02
N ILE A 43 5.50 -8.05 1.02
CA ILE A 43 4.93 -8.79 2.15
C ILE A 43 3.64 -9.51 1.74
N ILE A 44 2.76 -8.88 0.93
CA ILE A 44 1.61 -9.55 0.34
C ILE A 44 2.07 -10.82 -0.38
N ALA A 45 3.08 -10.70 -1.25
CA ALA A 45 3.61 -11.81 -2.01
C ALA A 45 4.20 -12.90 -1.11
N SER A 46 5.06 -12.53 -0.14
CA SER A 46 5.65 -13.45 0.82
C SER A 46 4.58 -14.21 1.62
N GLN A 47 3.62 -13.51 2.22
CA GLN A 47 2.57 -14.16 3.01
C GLN A 47 1.60 -14.98 2.17
N THR A 48 1.38 -14.60 0.91
CA THR A 48 0.57 -15.40 -0.01
C THR A 48 1.19 -16.75 -0.28
N VAL A 49 2.51 -16.80 -0.56
CA VAL A 49 3.17 -18.06 -0.94
C VAL A 49 3.54 -18.92 0.27
N THR A 50 3.85 -18.30 1.43
CA THR A 50 4.21 -19.04 2.65
C THR A 50 3.02 -19.53 3.45
N ARG A 51 1.88 -18.83 3.37
CA ARG A 51 0.67 -19.15 4.15
C ARG A 51 -0.53 -19.39 3.23
N SER A 52 -1.20 -18.32 2.81
CA SER A 52 -2.39 -18.43 1.97
C SER A 52 -2.67 -17.12 1.22
N TRP A 53 -3.53 -17.17 0.20
CA TRP A 53 -4.02 -15.99 -0.47
C TRP A 53 -4.78 -15.03 0.50
N ARG A 54 -5.45 -15.60 1.51
CA ARG A 54 -6.14 -14.82 2.54
C ARG A 54 -5.17 -14.02 3.39
N ALA A 55 -4.04 -14.62 3.75
CA ALA A 55 -3.00 -13.91 4.49
C ALA A 55 -2.46 -12.73 3.68
N GLY A 56 -2.17 -12.90 2.40
CA GLY A 56 -1.77 -11.80 1.51
C GLY A 56 -2.86 -10.74 1.36
N PHE A 57 -4.12 -11.14 1.17
CA PHE A 57 -5.26 -10.22 1.11
C PHE A 57 -5.39 -9.39 2.40
N LEU A 58 -5.26 -10.02 3.58
CA LEU A 58 -5.34 -9.32 4.87
C LEU A 58 -4.20 -8.35 5.10
N VAL A 59 -2.99 -8.64 4.61
CA VAL A 59 -1.90 -7.65 4.57
C VAL A 59 -2.32 -6.44 3.75
N GLY A 60 -2.88 -6.65 2.56
CA GLY A 60 -3.41 -5.58 1.71
C GLY A 60 -4.52 -4.78 2.40
N MET A 61 -5.44 -5.44 3.10
CA MET A 61 -6.50 -4.77 3.87
C MET A 61 -5.94 -3.90 4.99
N GLY A 62 -4.91 -4.37 5.71
CA GLY A 62 -4.21 -3.56 6.72
C GLY A 62 -3.58 -2.31 6.11
N ALA A 63 -2.91 -2.45 4.97
CA ALA A 63 -2.33 -1.32 4.24
C ALA A 63 -3.41 -0.34 3.77
N THR A 64 -4.52 -0.82 3.21
CA THR A 64 -5.66 0.03 2.79
C THR A 64 -6.28 0.77 3.97
N THR A 65 -6.32 0.16 5.16
CA THR A 65 -6.77 0.85 6.38
C THR A 65 -5.82 1.99 6.77
N ALA A 66 -4.51 1.80 6.64
CA ALA A 66 -3.54 2.88 6.84
C ALA A 66 -3.77 4.04 5.86
N ASP A 67 -4.03 3.75 4.59
CA ASP A 67 -4.38 4.77 3.59
C ASP A 67 -5.64 5.55 3.98
N THR A 68 -6.65 4.87 4.53
CA THR A 68 -7.87 5.51 5.03
C THR A 68 -7.57 6.43 6.22
N ILE A 69 -6.69 6.00 7.13
CA ILE A 69 -6.24 6.83 8.27
C ILE A 69 -5.48 8.06 7.75
N PHE A 70 -4.56 7.89 6.80
CA PHE A 70 -3.80 9.00 6.23
C PHE A 70 -4.70 9.99 5.48
N LEU A 71 -5.69 9.51 4.75
CA LEU A 71 -6.72 10.36 4.13
C LEU A 71 -7.44 11.20 5.19
N ALA A 72 -7.93 10.57 6.26
CA ALA A 72 -8.64 11.26 7.33
C ALA A 72 -7.75 12.32 8.02
N VAL A 73 -6.49 11.95 8.32
CA VAL A 73 -5.49 12.87 8.88
C VAL A 73 -5.19 14.01 7.91
N SER A 74 -5.05 13.75 6.62
CA SER A 74 -4.76 14.77 5.61
C SER A 74 -5.89 15.78 5.48
N ILE A 75 -7.15 15.32 5.51
CA ILE A 75 -8.32 16.19 5.47
C ILE A 75 -8.38 17.04 6.76
N ALA A 76 -8.15 16.44 7.93
CA ALA A 76 -8.20 17.14 9.22
C ALA A 76 -7.02 18.10 9.43
N ALA A 77 -5.84 17.75 8.93
CA ALA A 77 -4.59 18.47 9.14
C ALA A 77 -4.22 19.42 8.00
N HIS A 78 -5.13 19.73 7.09
CA HIS A 78 -4.84 20.61 5.94
C HIS A 78 -4.20 21.95 6.35
N SER A 79 -4.49 22.44 7.56
CA SER A 79 -3.88 23.64 8.15
C SER A 79 -2.59 23.40 8.95
N ALA A 80 -2.23 22.14 9.26
CA ALA A 80 -1.13 21.78 10.15
C ALA A 80 0.02 20.98 9.45
N VAL A 81 0.03 20.95 8.12
CA VAL A 81 0.98 20.16 7.31
C VAL A 81 2.46 20.43 7.63
N THR A 82 2.79 21.66 8.03
CA THR A 82 4.18 22.07 8.37
C THR A 82 4.74 21.35 9.60
N SER A 83 3.89 20.93 10.53
CA SER A 83 4.33 20.29 11.80
C SER A 83 4.77 18.83 11.61
N ILE A 84 4.30 18.14 10.57
CA ILE A 84 4.60 16.71 10.35
C ILE A 84 5.98 16.52 9.69
N GLN A 85 6.48 17.50 8.94
CA GLN A 85 7.75 17.38 8.22
C GLN A 85 8.93 17.10 9.13
N GLY A 86 8.95 17.65 10.34
CA GLY A 86 10.01 17.37 11.33
C GLY A 86 10.09 15.93 11.81
N TRP A 87 9.00 15.15 11.72
CA TRP A 87 8.94 13.75 12.17
C TRP A 87 9.26 12.73 11.07
N VAL A 88 9.37 13.17 9.82
CA VAL A 88 9.63 12.28 8.67
C VAL A 88 10.88 11.42 8.86
N PRO A 89 12.04 11.92 9.35
CA PRO A 89 13.21 11.08 9.56
C PRO A 89 12.99 9.99 10.60
N VAL A 90 12.28 10.28 11.70
CA VAL A 90 11.98 9.31 12.75
C VAL A 90 11.07 8.20 12.21
N ILE A 91 10.01 8.58 11.47
CA ILE A 91 9.09 7.62 10.83
C ILE A 91 9.86 6.74 9.82
N ALA A 92 10.76 7.33 9.04
CA ALA A 92 11.58 6.60 8.08
C ALA A 92 12.50 5.57 8.75
N LEU A 93 13.15 5.90 9.86
CA LEU A 93 14.00 4.98 10.61
C LEU A 93 13.22 3.83 11.24
N LEU A 94 12.03 4.11 11.81
CA LEU A 94 11.13 3.06 12.31
C LEU A 94 10.67 2.14 11.18
N GLY A 95 10.33 2.70 10.02
CA GLY A 95 9.97 1.95 8.83
C GLY A 95 11.12 1.07 8.32
N ALA A 96 12.34 1.59 8.30
CA ALA A 96 13.54 0.85 7.90
C ALA A 96 13.76 -0.37 8.82
N GLY A 97 13.66 -0.18 10.14
CA GLY A 97 13.77 -1.27 11.11
C GLY A 97 12.72 -2.36 10.91
N LEU A 98 11.46 -1.95 10.69
CA LEU A 98 10.37 -2.87 10.44
C LEU A 98 10.55 -3.65 9.12
N MET A 99 11.01 -3.01 8.06
CA MET A 99 11.29 -3.67 6.78
C MET A 99 12.46 -4.63 6.86
N ALA A 100 13.52 -4.27 7.61
CA ALA A 100 14.62 -5.18 7.89
C ALA A 100 14.16 -6.42 8.67
N TYR A 101 13.26 -6.24 9.65
CA TYR A 101 12.65 -7.35 10.39
C TYR A 101 11.86 -8.29 9.46
N PHE A 102 11.03 -7.75 8.57
CA PHE A 102 10.27 -8.58 7.62
C PHE A 102 11.17 -9.24 6.56
N ALA A 103 12.20 -8.55 6.07
CA ALA A 103 13.21 -9.16 5.20
C ALA A 103 13.86 -10.37 5.87
N TRP A 104 14.27 -10.23 7.14
CA TRP A 104 14.86 -11.31 7.93
C TRP A 104 13.92 -12.51 8.11
N ASN A 105 12.63 -12.24 8.42
CA ASN A 105 11.64 -13.31 8.54
C ASN A 105 11.41 -14.02 7.19
N THR A 106 11.46 -13.30 6.08
CA THR A 106 11.34 -13.88 4.74
C THR A 106 12.56 -14.74 4.40
N VAL A 107 13.79 -14.33 4.80
CA VAL A 107 15.00 -15.16 4.69
C VAL A 107 14.86 -16.45 5.50
N ARG A 108 14.31 -16.37 6.72
CA ARG A 108 14.05 -17.57 7.54
C ARG A 108 13.05 -18.52 6.86
N ALA A 109 11.98 -17.99 6.26
CA ALA A 109 11.01 -18.78 5.50
C ALA A 109 11.66 -19.45 4.29
N LEU A 110 12.54 -18.74 3.56
CA LEU A 110 13.26 -19.30 2.42
C LEU A 110 14.19 -20.46 2.84
N ARG A 111 14.88 -20.33 3.98
CA ARG A 111 15.73 -21.42 4.50
C ARG A 111 14.94 -22.61 4.98
N ARG A 112 13.78 -22.41 5.63
CA ARG A 112 12.91 -23.49 6.09
C ARG A 112 12.22 -24.22 4.92
N ALA A 113 11.97 -23.54 3.81
CA ALA A 113 11.35 -24.15 2.63
C ALA A 113 12.19 -25.30 1.99
N ALA A 114 13.48 -25.39 2.35
CA ALA A 114 14.33 -26.52 1.97
C ALA A 114 14.01 -27.79 2.79
N ASP A 115 13.38 -27.66 3.97
CA ASP A 115 13.21 -28.78 4.90
C ASP A 115 11.76 -29.25 5.09
N ILE A 116 10.73 -28.40 4.99
CA ILE A 116 9.34 -28.84 5.28
C ILE A 116 8.32 -27.98 4.53
N MET A 117 7.42 -28.61 3.78
CA MET A 117 6.20 -28.01 3.21
C MET A 117 5.05 -27.91 4.25
N GLU A 118 5.32 -27.59 5.49
CA GLU A 118 4.27 -27.31 6.45
C GLU A 118 3.91 -25.83 6.38
N SER A 119 2.66 -25.57 6.00
CA SER A 119 2.08 -24.21 6.02
C SER A 119 2.03 -23.73 7.48
N GLU A 120 2.64 -22.57 7.76
CA GLU A 120 2.49 -21.95 9.08
C GLU A 120 1.00 -21.66 9.37
N PRO A 121 0.56 -21.79 10.65
CA PRO A 121 -0.82 -21.51 11.02
C PRO A 121 -1.29 -20.14 10.54
N GLU A 122 -2.50 -20.08 10.04
CA GLU A 122 -3.11 -18.84 9.54
C GLU A 122 -3.51 -17.95 10.72
N GLU A 123 -2.67 -17.00 11.08
CA GLU A 123 -3.01 -15.95 12.02
C GLU A 123 -3.47 -14.69 11.28
N HIS A 124 -4.77 -14.62 11.01
CA HIS A 124 -5.40 -13.54 10.26
C HIS A 124 -5.12 -12.15 10.84
N ALA A 125 -5.19 -12.02 12.18
CA ALA A 125 -4.92 -10.78 12.88
C ALA A 125 -3.46 -10.30 12.68
N LYS A 126 -2.50 -11.22 12.68
CA LYS A 126 -1.09 -10.88 12.43
C LYS A 126 -0.87 -10.41 11.00
N SER A 127 -1.49 -11.04 10.01
CA SER A 127 -1.35 -10.63 8.61
C SER A 127 -1.89 -9.21 8.40
N TYR A 128 -3.07 -8.91 8.94
CA TYR A 128 -3.65 -7.57 8.88
C TYR A 128 -2.77 -6.54 9.60
N ALA A 129 -2.35 -6.81 10.84
CA ALA A 129 -1.48 -5.92 11.62
C ALA A 129 -0.13 -5.68 10.92
N THR A 130 0.40 -6.68 10.22
CA THR A 130 1.62 -6.55 9.42
C THR A 130 1.44 -5.52 8.31
N GLY A 131 0.38 -5.62 7.52
CA GLY A 131 0.10 -4.65 6.45
C GLY A 131 -0.14 -3.24 6.98
N LEU A 132 -0.91 -3.12 8.04
CA LEU A 132 -1.19 -1.86 8.72
C LEU A 132 0.12 -1.20 9.20
N SER A 133 0.96 -1.94 9.92
CA SER A 133 2.20 -1.40 10.50
C SER A 133 3.22 -1.00 9.42
N VAL A 134 3.38 -1.80 8.38
CA VAL A 134 4.28 -1.47 7.26
C VAL A 134 3.86 -0.21 6.54
N ASN A 135 2.57 -0.05 6.28
CA ASN A 135 2.08 1.12 5.55
C ASN A 135 2.11 2.38 6.42
N ILE A 136 1.74 2.28 7.72
CA ILE A 136 1.80 3.41 8.67
C ILE A 136 3.23 3.91 8.87
N THR A 137 4.22 3.00 8.91
CA THR A 137 5.62 3.37 9.10
C THR A 137 6.34 3.74 7.80
N SER A 138 5.65 3.67 6.67
CA SER A 138 6.18 4.10 5.37
C SER A 138 5.90 5.59 5.17
N PRO A 139 6.92 6.42 4.95
CA PRO A 139 6.72 7.86 4.74
C PRO A 139 6.04 8.16 3.40
N TYR A 140 6.13 7.26 2.42
CA TYR A 140 5.60 7.50 1.08
C TYR A 140 4.07 7.66 1.05
N PRO A 141 3.23 6.78 1.65
CA PRO A 141 1.79 6.94 1.63
C PRO A 141 1.31 8.23 2.32
N ILE A 142 1.89 8.56 3.48
CA ILE A 142 1.50 9.80 4.18
C ILE A 142 1.82 11.04 3.36
N LEU A 143 3.00 11.11 2.76
CA LEU A 143 3.39 12.24 1.91
C LEU A 143 2.52 12.31 0.65
N TRP A 144 2.16 11.16 0.06
CA TRP A 144 1.27 11.10 -1.09
C TRP A 144 -0.13 11.64 -0.75
N TRP A 145 -0.70 11.24 0.39
CA TRP A 145 -2.01 11.73 0.83
C TRP A 145 -2.00 13.22 1.17
N LEU A 146 -0.93 13.73 1.78
CA LEU A 146 -0.79 15.15 2.10
C LEU A 146 -0.57 16.04 0.88
N THR A 147 -0.21 15.50 -0.26
CA THR A 147 0.06 16.22 -1.51
C THR A 147 -0.92 15.85 -2.61
N ALA A 148 -0.64 14.78 -3.33
CA ALA A 148 -1.43 14.36 -4.50
C ALA A 148 -2.87 13.97 -4.14
N GLY A 149 -3.08 13.31 -2.98
CA GLY A 149 -4.39 12.83 -2.58
C GLY A 149 -5.40 13.98 -2.36
N LEU A 150 -4.98 15.06 -1.70
CA LEU A 150 -5.84 16.24 -1.50
C LEU A 150 -6.14 16.98 -2.82
N VAL A 151 -5.14 17.12 -3.69
CA VAL A 151 -5.31 17.73 -5.01
C VAL A 151 -6.30 16.94 -5.87
N LEU A 152 -6.26 15.62 -5.81
CA LEU A 152 -7.20 14.76 -6.54
C LEU A 152 -8.65 14.96 -6.08
N ILE A 153 -8.89 15.09 -4.78
CA ILE A 153 -10.21 15.34 -4.23
C ILE A 153 -10.72 16.71 -4.68
N ASP A 154 -9.85 17.72 -4.67
CA ASP A 154 -10.19 19.07 -5.09
C ASP A 154 -10.54 19.17 -6.58
N GLN A 155 -9.80 18.45 -7.44
CA GLN A 155 -9.98 18.49 -8.88
C GLN A 155 -11.11 17.61 -9.41
N LEU A 156 -11.27 16.39 -8.86
CA LEU A 156 -12.19 15.37 -9.36
C LEU A 156 -13.41 15.14 -8.45
N GLY A 157 -13.45 15.83 -7.31
CA GLY A 157 -14.51 15.67 -6.31
C GLY A 157 -14.41 14.36 -5.51
N PRO A 158 -15.25 14.17 -4.48
CA PRO A 158 -15.15 13.05 -3.54
C PRO A 158 -15.42 11.69 -4.18
N ALA A 159 -16.07 11.62 -5.33
CA ALA A 159 -16.33 10.36 -6.06
C ALA A 159 -15.05 9.65 -6.48
N VAL A 160 -13.94 10.39 -6.66
CA VAL A 160 -12.62 9.81 -6.97
C VAL A 160 -12.15 8.84 -5.89
N LEU A 161 -12.51 9.06 -4.63
CA LEU A 161 -12.15 8.18 -3.50
C LEU A 161 -12.79 6.80 -3.63
N VAL A 162 -14.04 6.73 -4.08
CA VAL A 162 -14.72 5.45 -4.32
C VAL A 162 -13.94 4.64 -5.36
N GLY A 163 -13.54 5.28 -6.45
CA GLY A 163 -12.69 4.66 -7.47
C GLY A 163 -11.34 4.24 -6.92
N PHE A 164 -10.65 5.13 -6.21
CA PHE A 164 -9.33 4.88 -5.65
C PHE A 164 -9.31 3.63 -4.75
N PHE A 165 -10.20 3.58 -3.75
CA PHE A 165 -10.29 2.41 -2.87
C PHE A 165 -10.77 1.16 -3.61
N SER A 166 -11.62 1.29 -4.63
CA SER A 166 -11.97 0.16 -5.49
C SER A 166 -10.76 -0.39 -6.25
N GLY A 167 -9.87 0.48 -6.74
CA GLY A 167 -8.60 0.09 -7.36
C GLY A 167 -7.67 -0.64 -6.39
N LEU A 168 -7.52 -0.13 -5.16
CA LEU A 168 -6.76 -0.82 -4.11
C LEU A 168 -7.34 -2.20 -3.80
N LEU A 169 -8.67 -2.29 -3.57
CA LEU A 169 -9.35 -3.54 -3.27
C LEU A 169 -9.23 -4.55 -4.41
N LEU A 170 -9.33 -4.09 -5.66
CA LEU A 170 -9.13 -4.93 -6.83
C LEU A 170 -7.71 -5.51 -6.85
N TRP A 171 -6.69 -4.66 -6.63
CA TRP A 171 -5.30 -5.10 -6.61
C TRP A 171 -5.02 -6.13 -5.53
N ILE A 172 -5.37 -5.83 -4.28
CA ILE A 172 -5.12 -6.73 -3.14
C ILE A 172 -5.93 -8.03 -3.20
N SER A 173 -6.97 -8.08 -4.02
CA SER A 173 -7.72 -9.31 -4.29
C SER A 173 -7.09 -10.13 -5.42
N VAL A 174 -6.78 -9.48 -6.54
CA VAL A 174 -6.29 -10.15 -7.76
C VAL A 174 -4.83 -10.60 -7.61
N PHE A 175 -3.98 -9.76 -7.04
CA PHE A 175 -2.55 -10.03 -6.94
C PHE A 175 -2.22 -11.29 -6.11
N PRO A 176 -2.75 -11.51 -4.89
CA PRO A 176 -2.54 -12.75 -4.14
C PRO A 176 -3.12 -13.98 -4.85
N LEU A 177 -4.27 -13.85 -5.51
CA LEU A 177 -4.88 -14.96 -6.26
C LEU A 177 -4.00 -15.35 -7.46
N ALA A 178 -3.52 -14.37 -8.21
CA ALA A 178 -2.62 -14.61 -9.35
C ALA A 178 -1.31 -15.27 -8.90
N LEU A 179 -0.73 -14.82 -7.78
CA LEU A 179 0.47 -15.45 -7.20
C LEU A 179 0.21 -16.90 -6.76
N ARG A 180 -0.94 -17.16 -6.15
CA ARG A 180 -1.30 -18.51 -5.71
C ARG A 180 -1.48 -19.46 -6.90
N GLU A 181 -2.11 -18.96 -7.97
CA GLU A 181 -2.26 -19.75 -9.20
C GLU A 181 -0.91 -19.98 -9.90
N ALA A 182 -0.05 -18.96 -9.95
CA ALA A 182 1.30 -19.11 -10.48
C ALA A 182 2.12 -20.13 -9.66
N GLN A 183 1.99 -20.13 -8.34
CA GLN A 183 2.67 -21.09 -7.46
C GLN A 183 2.21 -22.54 -7.73
N ARG A 184 0.93 -22.75 -8.07
CA ARG A 184 0.40 -24.09 -8.41
C ARG A 184 0.95 -24.62 -9.72
N ARG A 185 1.23 -23.75 -10.69
CA ARG A 185 1.67 -24.11 -12.03
C ARG A 185 3.18 -24.18 -12.20
N ILE A 186 3.91 -23.37 -11.46
CA ILE A 186 5.36 -23.19 -11.62
C ILE A 186 6.05 -23.49 -10.28
N ALA A 187 6.76 -24.61 -10.21
CA ALA A 187 7.43 -25.10 -8.99
C ALA A 187 8.40 -24.09 -8.36
N ARG A 188 9.04 -23.23 -9.18
CA ARG A 188 10.00 -22.22 -8.70
C ARG A 188 9.36 -20.92 -8.24
N THR A 189 8.05 -20.72 -8.40
CA THR A 189 7.36 -19.48 -8.04
C THR A 189 7.56 -19.14 -6.57
N TYR A 190 7.49 -20.11 -5.67
CA TYR A 190 7.70 -19.92 -4.24
C TYR A 190 9.04 -19.25 -3.95
N GLN A 191 10.13 -19.85 -4.44
CA GLN A 191 11.48 -19.33 -4.21
C GLN A 191 11.69 -17.95 -4.87
N ALA A 192 11.20 -17.78 -6.11
CA ALA A 192 11.32 -16.51 -6.83
C ALA A 192 10.61 -15.38 -6.10
N VAL A 193 9.40 -15.62 -5.58
CA VAL A 193 8.63 -14.63 -4.82
C VAL A 193 9.33 -14.26 -3.51
N LEU A 194 9.87 -15.24 -2.78
CA LEU A 194 10.58 -14.95 -1.53
C LEU A 194 11.87 -14.16 -1.78
N VAL A 195 12.66 -14.52 -2.80
CA VAL A 195 13.87 -13.78 -3.18
C VAL A 195 13.50 -12.35 -3.58
N PHE A 196 12.50 -12.18 -4.43
CA PHE A 196 11.98 -10.85 -4.81
C PHE A 196 11.58 -10.03 -3.58
N SER A 197 10.82 -10.63 -2.65
CA SER A 197 10.38 -9.95 -1.43
C SER A 197 11.55 -9.52 -0.55
N ILE A 198 12.56 -10.37 -0.37
CA ILE A 198 13.78 -10.06 0.39
C ILE A 198 14.51 -8.86 -0.24
N VAL A 199 14.75 -8.91 -1.55
CA VAL A 199 15.45 -7.84 -2.28
C VAL A 199 14.67 -6.53 -2.17
N CYS A 200 13.36 -6.56 -2.38
CA CYS A 200 12.50 -5.39 -2.31
C CYS A 200 12.53 -4.76 -0.90
N LEU A 201 12.31 -5.56 0.15
CA LEU A 201 12.31 -5.08 1.53
C LEU A 201 13.68 -4.52 1.96
N ALA A 202 14.76 -5.20 1.59
CA ALA A 202 16.12 -4.74 1.89
C ALA A 202 16.46 -3.43 1.16
N ALA A 203 16.08 -3.30 -0.11
CA ALA A 203 16.28 -2.09 -0.90
C ALA A 203 15.51 -0.90 -0.29
N PHE A 204 14.26 -1.09 0.09
CA PHE A 204 13.46 -0.04 0.74
C PHE A 204 13.99 0.31 2.13
N ALA A 205 14.42 -0.67 2.93
CA ALA A 205 15.05 -0.41 4.22
C ALA A 205 16.31 0.46 4.05
N ALA A 206 17.19 0.11 3.11
CA ALA A 206 18.40 0.88 2.82
C ALA A 206 18.06 2.29 2.32
N TRP A 207 17.06 2.42 1.44
CA TRP A 207 16.60 3.72 0.95
C TRP A 207 16.03 4.60 2.06
N LEU A 208 15.27 4.05 2.99
CA LEU A 208 14.73 4.80 4.14
C LEU A 208 15.84 5.28 5.08
N VAL A 209 16.85 4.45 5.35
CA VAL A 209 18.03 4.86 6.14
C VAL A 209 18.77 5.99 5.44
N TRP A 210 19.05 5.84 4.13
CA TRP A 210 19.68 6.88 3.33
C TRP A 210 18.91 8.19 3.37
N SER A 211 17.59 8.14 3.16
CA SER A 211 16.72 9.32 3.17
C SER A 211 16.72 10.02 4.54
N ALA A 212 16.70 9.23 5.63
CA ALA A 212 16.75 9.79 6.99
C ALA A 212 18.08 10.48 7.28
N VAL A 213 19.20 9.87 6.87
CA VAL A 213 20.56 10.43 7.05
C VAL A 213 20.74 11.70 6.19
N ALA A 214 20.25 11.70 4.95
CA ALA A 214 20.36 12.85 4.04
C ALA A 214 19.56 14.09 4.52
N VAL A 215 18.56 13.92 5.37
CA VAL A 215 17.81 15.03 5.98
C VAL A 215 18.50 15.55 7.24
N LEU A 216 19.34 14.74 7.90
CA LEU A 216 20.04 15.08 9.14
C LEU A 216 21.42 15.72 8.90
N LEU A 217 21.97 15.57 7.70
CA LEU A 217 23.25 16.19 7.26
C LEU A 217 23.00 17.47 6.47
#